data_f3c71797f388c63f4e02ef43b6b7a6be
#
_entry.id   f3c71797f388c63f4e02ef43b6b7a6be
#
_cell.length_a   1.000
_cell.length_b   1.000
_cell.length_c   1.000
_cell.angle_alpha   90.00
_cell.angle_beta   90.00
_cell.angle_gamma   90.00
#
_symmetry.space_group_name_H-M   'P 1'
#
loop_
_entity.id
_entity.type
_entity.pdbx_description
1 polymer ?
#
loop_
_entity_poly.entity_id
_entity_poly.type
_entity_poly.pdbx_seq_one_letter_code
_entity_poly.pdbx_strand_id
1 'polypeptide(L)'
;VLVMILLYIPAIQNFVKGKAEQYVNRNLDMKLSVGRILLKFPLDLAVENIYLGQTEKDTLLYADVIQVNVALTELLKKEIEVRRLVVENAAVHFEDSLSGLKMNLVLEELNLRVDRLNLSRQEAEIPFIALKGGKIRMNLGGGESAVDTVGGGEPMRWRFKIGEITIDSVDYQLQGLPMGEFHAGMGEARLKGID
;
A
#
# COMPACT_ATOMS: atom_id res chain seq x y z
N VAL A 1 23.67 16.50 -8.92
CA VAL A 1 24.08 17.00 -7.58
C VAL A 1 23.21 18.18 -7.17
N LEU A 2 23.07 19.26 -7.98
CA LEU A 2 22.30 20.45 -7.61
C LEU A 2 20.81 20.14 -7.30
N VAL A 3 20.14 19.35 -8.13
CA VAL A 3 18.73 18.92 -7.95
C VAL A 3 18.56 18.18 -6.62
N MET A 4 19.55 17.39 -6.23
CA MET A 4 19.55 16.66 -4.97
C MET A 4 19.55 17.62 -3.77
N ILE A 5 20.43 18.61 -3.80
CA ILE A 5 20.52 19.63 -2.73
C ILE A 5 19.20 20.39 -2.61
N LEU A 6 18.57 20.73 -3.74
CA LEU A 6 17.30 21.41 -3.77
C LEU A 6 16.17 20.62 -3.09
N LEU A 7 16.15 19.29 -3.27
CA LEU A 7 15.11 18.42 -2.65
C LEU A 7 15.19 18.38 -1.11
N TYR A 8 16.35 18.75 -0.51
CA TYR A 8 16.47 18.86 0.94
C TYR A 8 15.93 20.18 1.51
N ILE A 9 15.57 21.13 0.64
CA ILE A 9 15.01 22.41 1.07
C ILE A 9 13.54 22.21 1.49
N PRO A 10 13.16 22.57 2.72
CA PRO A 10 11.78 22.38 3.21
C PRO A 10 10.71 23.03 2.32
N ALA A 11 11.01 24.17 1.70
CA ALA A 11 10.09 24.86 0.80
C ALA A 11 9.77 24.01 -0.44
N ILE A 12 10.73 23.25 -0.96
CA ILE A 12 10.53 22.35 -2.12
C ILE A 12 9.74 21.11 -1.68
N GLN A 13 10.04 20.56 -0.51
CA GLN A 13 9.27 19.45 0.05
C GLN A 13 7.79 19.84 0.24
N ASN A 14 7.51 21.01 0.78
CA ASN A 14 6.16 21.54 0.92
C ASN A 14 5.48 21.78 -0.45
N PHE A 15 6.23 22.26 -1.44
CA PHE A 15 5.71 22.43 -2.79
C PHE A 15 5.31 21.07 -3.41
N VAL A 16 6.17 20.05 -3.30
CA VAL A 16 5.87 18.69 -3.81
C VAL A 16 4.66 18.12 -3.10
N LYS A 17 4.58 18.24 -1.77
CA LYS A 17 3.41 17.87 -0.97
C LYS A 17 2.14 18.50 -1.51
N GLY A 18 2.12 19.83 -1.64
CA GLY A 18 0.95 20.57 -2.12
C GLY A 18 0.53 20.16 -3.54
N LYS A 19 1.50 19.84 -4.41
CA LYS A 19 1.20 19.35 -5.77
C LYS A 19 0.59 17.95 -5.76
N ALA A 20 1.08 17.05 -4.92
CA ALA A 20 0.53 15.70 -4.77
C ALA A 20 -0.91 15.74 -4.23
N GLU A 21 -1.15 16.50 -3.15
CA GLU A 21 -2.48 16.71 -2.59
C GLU A 21 -3.44 17.31 -3.63
N GLN A 22 -3.01 18.35 -4.34
CA GLN A 22 -3.81 19.01 -5.37
C GLN A 22 -4.16 18.06 -6.53
N TYR A 23 -3.20 17.23 -6.97
CA TYR A 23 -3.43 16.26 -8.05
C TYR A 23 -4.47 15.22 -7.66
N VAL A 24 -4.31 14.60 -6.48
CA VAL A 24 -5.24 13.57 -5.99
C VAL A 24 -6.63 14.16 -5.76
N ASN A 25 -6.70 15.30 -5.05
CA ASN A 25 -7.95 15.93 -4.68
C ASN A 25 -8.77 16.45 -5.89
N ARG A 26 -8.09 16.74 -7.01
CA ARG A 26 -8.77 17.22 -8.23
C ARG A 26 -9.10 16.14 -9.25
N ASN A 27 -8.29 15.09 -9.33
CA ASN A 27 -8.39 14.12 -10.42
C ASN A 27 -8.98 12.77 -9.99
N LEU A 28 -8.95 12.45 -8.70
CA LEU A 28 -9.37 11.13 -8.21
C LEU A 28 -10.62 11.17 -7.33
N ASP A 29 -11.23 12.34 -7.16
CA ASP A 29 -12.38 12.56 -6.25
C ASP A 29 -12.13 12.01 -4.84
N MET A 30 -10.87 12.13 -4.42
CA MET A 30 -10.37 11.69 -3.12
C MET A 30 -9.69 12.83 -2.40
N LYS A 31 -9.68 12.80 -1.08
CA LYS A 31 -8.97 13.75 -0.24
C LYS A 31 -7.66 13.13 0.25
N LEU A 32 -6.54 13.59 -0.31
CA LEU A 32 -5.21 13.29 0.19
C LEU A 32 -4.76 14.41 1.13
N SER A 33 -4.30 14.04 2.29
CA SER A 33 -3.58 14.92 3.21
C SER A 33 -2.27 14.26 3.61
N VAL A 34 -1.20 15.04 3.56
CA VAL A 34 0.16 14.62 3.92
C VAL A 34 0.69 15.56 4.99
N GLY A 35 1.14 15.05 6.10
CA GLY A 35 1.74 15.85 7.15
C GLY A 35 3.07 16.44 6.71
N ARG A 36 4.04 15.61 6.44
CA ARG A 36 5.39 16.01 6.09
C ARG A 36 5.99 15.08 5.03
N ILE A 37 6.81 15.65 4.15
CA ILE A 37 7.67 14.89 3.23
C ILE A 37 9.11 15.18 3.63
N LEU A 38 9.89 14.14 3.88
CA LEU A 38 11.29 14.22 4.28
C LEU A 38 12.13 13.41 3.29
N LEU A 39 13.20 14.01 2.81
CA LEU A 39 14.22 13.29 2.07
C LEU A 39 15.39 13.01 3.01
N LYS A 40 15.71 11.72 3.20
CA LYS A 40 16.84 11.24 4.00
C LYS A 40 17.96 10.78 3.07
N PHE A 41 19.21 11.06 3.49
CA PHE A 41 20.39 10.58 2.73
C PHE A 41 20.49 9.03 2.79
N PRO A 42 20.86 8.28 1.75
CA PRO A 42 21.25 8.79 0.42
C PRO A 42 20.06 9.08 -0.50
N LEU A 43 18.85 8.52 -0.29
CA LEU A 43 17.66 8.75 -1.11
C LEU A 43 16.45 7.96 -0.59
N ASP A 44 16.23 8.02 0.69
CA ASP A 44 14.98 7.58 1.28
C ASP A 44 14.01 8.77 1.32
N LEU A 45 12.89 8.62 0.63
CA LEU A 45 11.76 9.51 0.77
C LEU A 45 10.88 8.99 1.91
N ALA A 46 10.71 9.77 2.95
CA ALA A 46 9.74 9.49 4.00
C ALA A 46 8.57 10.47 3.90
N VAL A 47 7.37 9.92 3.91
CA VAL A 47 6.12 10.67 3.95
C VAL A 47 5.45 10.35 5.28
N GLU A 48 5.16 11.37 6.06
CA GLU A 48 4.61 11.21 7.40
C GLU A 48 3.16 11.70 7.48
N ASN A 49 2.36 11.03 8.29
CA ASN A 49 0.95 11.33 8.54
C ASN A 49 0.15 11.43 7.23
N ILE A 50 0.06 10.32 6.53
CA ILE A 50 -0.68 10.21 5.27
C ILE A 50 -2.12 9.83 5.60
N TYR A 51 -3.03 10.58 5.02
CA TYR A 51 -4.45 10.30 5.06
C TYR A 51 -5.01 10.33 3.64
N LEU A 52 -5.74 9.31 3.25
CA LEU A 52 -6.50 9.24 2.02
C LEU A 52 -7.93 8.81 2.33
N GLY A 53 -8.91 9.57 1.86
CA GLY A 53 -10.33 9.26 2.04
C GLY A 53 -11.18 9.88 0.95
N GLN A 54 -12.45 9.50 0.87
CA GLN A 54 -13.41 10.16 -0.02
C GLN A 54 -13.96 11.43 0.61
N THR A 55 -14.20 11.40 1.92
CA THR A 55 -14.61 12.55 2.74
C THR A 55 -13.82 12.56 4.04
N GLU A 56 -13.97 13.61 4.85
CA GLU A 56 -13.31 13.68 6.17
C GLU A 56 -13.71 12.56 7.15
N LYS A 57 -14.77 11.81 6.82
CA LYS A 57 -15.31 10.72 7.67
C LYS A 57 -14.98 9.31 7.14
N ASP A 58 -14.56 9.20 5.86
CA ASP A 58 -14.29 7.92 5.21
C ASP A 58 -12.79 7.76 4.97
N THR A 59 -12.09 7.23 5.95
CA THR A 59 -10.66 6.91 5.83
C THR A 59 -10.48 5.64 5.03
N LEU A 60 -9.98 5.75 3.80
CA LEU A 60 -9.58 4.60 2.99
C LEU A 60 -8.19 4.09 3.38
N LEU A 61 -7.27 5.02 3.65
CA LEU A 61 -5.90 4.72 4.06
C LEU A 61 -5.43 5.77 5.06
N TYR A 62 -4.82 5.29 6.12
CA TYR A 62 -3.99 6.09 7.03
C TYR A 62 -2.65 5.39 7.20
N ALA A 63 -1.57 6.14 7.30
CA ALA A 63 -0.27 5.64 7.72
C ALA A 63 0.52 6.73 8.46
N ASP A 64 1.18 6.35 9.55
CA ASP A 64 2.08 7.27 10.26
C ASP A 64 3.30 7.62 9.40
N VAL A 65 3.89 6.59 8.78
CA VAL A 65 5.08 6.75 7.95
C VAL A 65 5.03 5.81 6.75
N ILE A 66 5.31 6.35 5.57
CA ILE A 66 5.66 5.57 4.39
C ILE A 66 7.06 5.97 3.96
N GLN A 67 8.00 5.03 4.01
CA GLN A 67 9.37 5.24 3.55
C GLN A 67 9.59 4.51 2.24
N VAL A 68 10.13 5.20 1.25
CA VAL A 68 10.43 4.65 -0.08
C VAL A 68 11.89 4.90 -0.38
N ASN A 69 12.65 3.82 -0.59
CA ASN A 69 13.99 3.93 -1.14
C ASN A 69 13.92 3.90 -2.66
N VAL A 70 14.41 4.94 -3.30
CA VAL A 70 14.34 5.12 -4.75
C VAL A 70 15.74 5.13 -5.35
N ALA A 71 15.94 4.47 -6.48
CA ALA A 71 17.19 4.53 -7.21
C ALA A 71 17.31 5.85 -7.97
N LEU A 72 18.26 6.71 -7.59
CA LEU A 72 18.48 8.02 -8.26
C LEU A 72 18.87 7.93 -9.70
N THR A 73 19.72 6.98 -10.03
CA THR A 73 20.21 6.81 -11.39
C THR A 73 19.06 6.62 -12.37
N GLU A 74 18.00 5.96 -11.93
CA GLU A 74 16.83 5.67 -12.73
C GLU A 74 15.86 6.86 -12.78
N LEU A 75 15.78 7.66 -11.70
CA LEU A 75 15.04 8.93 -11.72
C LEU A 75 15.59 9.91 -12.79
N LEU A 76 16.90 9.93 -12.99
CA LEU A 76 17.52 10.74 -14.05
C LEU A 76 17.14 10.26 -15.46
N LYS A 77 16.78 8.98 -15.61
CA LYS A 77 16.29 8.37 -16.86
C LYS A 77 14.77 8.46 -17.01
N LYS A 78 14.06 9.14 -16.07
CA LYS A 78 12.60 9.20 -15.97
C LYS A 78 11.96 7.83 -15.68
N GLU A 79 12.71 6.92 -15.11
CA GLU A 79 12.24 5.64 -14.61
C GLU A 79 12.18 5.71 -13.09
N ILE A 80 11.13 5.16 -12.49
CA ILE A 80 10.99 5.08 -11.03
C ILE A 80 11.31 3.65 -10.63
N GLU A 81 12.47 3.46 -10.02
CA GLU A 81 12.85 2.18 -9.43
C GLU A 81 12.70 2.28 -7.90
N VAL A 82 11.70 1.62 -7.37
CA VAL A 82 11.48 1.46 -5.93
C VAL A 82 12.21 0.20 -5.48
N ARG A 83 13.15 0.34 -4.56
CA ARG A 83 13.92 -0.80 -4.01
C ARG A 83 13.36 -1.32 -2.70
N ARG A 84 12.84 -0.43 -1.91
CA ARG A 84 12.28 -0.76 -0.61
C ARG A 84 11.10 0.17 -0.31
N LEU A 85 10.05 -0.42 0.23
CA LEU A 85 8.91 0.29 0.81
C LEU A 85 8.74 -0.19 2.25
N VAL A 86 8.67 0.73 3.18
CA VAL A 86 8.32 0.47 4.58
C VAL A 86 7.11 1.32 4.92
N VAL A 87 6.11 0.70 5.50
CA VAL A 87 4.89 1.36 5.99
C VAL A 87 4.77 1.06 7.47
N GLU A 88 4.62 2.10 8.29
CA GLU A 88 4.50 1.99 9.74
C GLU A 88 3.14 2.50 10.19
N ASN A 89 2.50 1.76 11.10
CA ASN A 89 1.21 2.06 11.72
C ASN A 89 0.16 2.45 10.68
N ALA A 90 -0.17 1.50 9.80
CA ALA A 90 -1.14 1.73 8.73
C ALA A 90 -2.50 1.15 9.07
N ALA A 91 -3.54 1.86 8.65
CA ALA A 91 -4.90 1.38 8.64
C ALA A 91 -5.48 1.56 7.24
N VAL A 92 -6.07 0.50 6.70
CA VAL A 92 -6.78 0.51 5.43
C VAL A 92 -8.21 0.04 5.67
N HIS A 93 -9.14 0.82 5.20
CA HIS A 93 -10.56 0.47 5.17
C HIS A 93 -11.02 0.46 3.72
N PHE A 94 -11.57 -0.66 3.30
CA PHE A 94 -12.12 -0.80 1.97
C PHE A 94 -13.51 -1.41 2.05
N GLU A 95 -14.46 -0.81 1.35
CA GLU A 95 -15.81 -1.31 1.22
C GLU A 95 -16.25 -1.21 -0.25
N ASP A 96 -16.62 -2.34 -0.83
CA ASP A 96 -17.23 -2.40 -2.15
C ASP A 96 -18.72 -2.71 -2.01
N SER A 97 -19.53 -1.70 -2.26
CA SER A 97 -20.99 -1.80 -2.14
C SER A 97 -21.63 -2.75 -3.15
N LEU A 98 -20.94 -3.05 -4.27
CA LEU A 98 -21.46 -3.93 -5.31
C LEU A 98 -21.28 -5.40 -4.94
N SER A 99 -20.12 -5.77 -4.44
CA SER A 99 -19.83 -7.14 -4.01
C SER A 99 -20.16 -7.41 -2.56
N GLY A 100 -20.39 -6.36 -1.76
CA GLY A 100 -20.54 -6.45 -0.30
C GLY A 100 -19.22 -6.76 0.43
N LEU A 101 -18.09 -6.77 -0.29
CA LEU A 101 -16.77 -7.00 0.29
C LEU A 101 -16.39 -5.84 1.20
N LYS A 102 -16.06 -6.16 2.46
CA LYS A 102 -15.49 -5.21 3.40
C LYS A 102 -14.16 -5.73 3.92
N MET A 103 -13.15 -4.88 3.90
CA MET A 103 -11.82 -5.20 4.42
C MET A 103 -11.36 -4.10 5.37
N ASN A 104 -10.93 -4.52 6.55
CA ASN A 104 -10.25 -3.66 7.50
C ASN A 104 -8.88 -4.27 7.79
N LEU A 105 -7.85 -3.53 7.48
CA LEU A 105 -6.47 -3.89 7.71
C LEU A 105 -5.86 -2.88 8.66
N VAL A 106 -5.26 -3.35 9.73
CA VAL A 106 -4.42 -2.55 10.63
C VAL A 106 -3.09 -3.27 10.73
N LEU A 107 -2.00 -2.58 10.46
CA LEU A 107 -0.64 -3.12 10.48
C LEU A 107 0.27 -2.22 11.30
N GLU A 108 1.16 -2.81 12.10
CA GLU A 108 2.24 -2.09 12.77
C GLU A 108 3.38 -1.80 11.79
N GLU A 109 3.80 -2.81 11.02
CA GLU A 109 4.86 -2.65 10.03
C GLU A 109 4.62 -3.54 8.81
N LEU A 110 4.77 -2.96 7.63
CA LEU A 110 4.90 -3.64 6.35
C LEU A 110 6.25 -3.28 5.74
N ASN A 111 7.06 -4.27 5.38
CA ASN A 111 8.34 -4.07 4.72
C ASN A 111 8.38 -4.86 3.42
N LEU A 112 8.52 -4.16 2.31
CA LEU A 112 8.61 -4.73 0.97
C LEU A 112 10.00 -4.45 0.39
N ARG A 113 10.64 -5.48 -0.16
CA ARG A 113 11.75 -5.30 -1.09
C ARG A 113 11.24 -5.52 -2.50
N VAL A 114 11.58 -4.62 -3.40
CA VAL A 114 11.13 -4.63 -4.79
C VAL A 114 12.37 -4.67 -5.68
N ASP A 115 12.49 -5.67 -6.53
CA ASP A 115 13.59 -5.78 -7.49
C ASP A 115 13.22 -5.15 -8.83
N ARG A 116 11.94 -5.22 -9.20
CA ARG A 116 11.42 -4.62 -10.42
C ARG A 116 9.99 -4.16 -10.25
N LEU A 117 9.71 -2.95 -10.70
CA LEU A 117 8.35 -2.40 -10.83
C LEU A 117 8.20 -1.76 -12.21
N ASN A 118 7.37 -2.36 -13.06
CA ASN A 118 7.08 -1.84 -14.38
C ASN A 118 5.59 -1.47 -14.48
N LEU A 119 5.30 -0.18 -14.34
CA LEU A 119 3.93 0.34 -14.36
C LEU A 119 3.27 0.17 -15.74
N SER A 120 4.05 0.30 -16.82
CA SER A 120 3.53 0.20 -18.19
C SER A 120 3.15 -1.23 -18.57
N ARG A 121 3.88 -2.22 -18.05
CA ARG A 121 3.62 -3.64 -18.29
C ARG A 121 2.76 -4.27 -17.19
N GLN A 122 2.49 -3.52 -16.13
CA GLN A 122 1.79 -4.00 -14.94
C GLN A 122 2.46 -5.24 -14.33
N GLU A 123 3.77 -5.16 -14.14
CA GLU A 123 4.60 -6.24 -13.57
C GLU A 123 5.31 -5.77 -12.32
N ALA A 124 5.33 -6.61 -11.29
CA ALA A 124 6.10 -6.37 -10.08
C ALA A 124 6.81 -7.64 -9.63
N GLU A 125 8.12 -7.53 -9.38
CA GLU A 125 8.95 -8.57 -8.81
C GLU A 125 9.33 -8.17 -7.38
N ILE A 126 8.76 -8.90 -6.40
CA ILE A 126 8.84 -8.58 -4.97
C ILE A 126 9.48 -9.79 -4.27
N PRO A 127 10.81 -9.82 -4.16
CA PRO A 127 11.51 -10.95 -3.56
C PRO A 127 11.21 -11.15 -2.07
N PHE A 128 10.73 -10.11 -1.38
CA PHE A 128 10.49 -10.20 0.05
C PHE A 128 9.37 -9.27 0.52
N ILE A 129 8.45 -9.83 1.30
CA ILE A 129 7.39 -9.14 2.03
C ILE A 129 7.47 -9.55 3.49
N ALA A 130 7.53 -8.59 4.40
CA ALA A 130 7.37 -8.84 5.82
C ALA A 130 6.20 -8.02 6.38
N LEU A 131 5.30 -8.71 7.06
CA LEU A 131 4.19 -8.16 7.83
C LEU A 131 4.45 -8.41 9.30
N LYS A 132 4.42 -7.37 10.11
CA LYS A 132 4.62 -7.48 11.55
C LYS A 132 3.53 -6.73 12.29
N GLY A 133 2.95 -7.41 13.26
CA GLY A 133 1.87 -6.90 14.10
C GLY A 133 0.64 -6.50 13.29
N GLY A 134 -0.53 -6.81 13.77
CA GLY A 134 -1.70 -6.26 13.14
C GLY A 134 -2.94 -7.13 13.15
N LYS A 135 -3.95 -6.66 12.48
CA LYS A 135 -5.24 -7.32 12.36
C LYS A 135 -5.84 -7.15 10.99
N ILE A 136 -6.20 -8.24 10.36
CA ILE A 136 -6.89 -8.29 9.07
C ILE A 136 -8.29 -8.82 9.30
N ARG A 137 -9.30 -8.02 9.02
CA ARG A 137 -10.69 -8.46 9.02
C ARG A 137 -11.23 -8.31 7.61
N MET A 138 -11.76 -9.41 7.09
CA MET A 138 -12.38 -9.46 5.78
C MET A 138 -13.79 -10.04 5.90
N ASN A 139 -14.76 -9.37 5.31
CA ASN A 139 -16.11 -9.86 5.16
C ASN A 139 -16.41 -9.99 3.68
N LEU A 140 -16.67 -11.22 3.22
CA LEU A 140 -16.85 -11.52 1.80
C LEU A 140 -18.26 -11.15 1.26
N GLY A 141 -19.14 -10.60 2.12
CA GLY A 141 -20.51 -10.33 1.75
C GLY A 141 -21.31 -11.63 1.56
N GLY A 142 -22.35 -11.84 2.33
CA GLY A 142 -23.15 -13.08 2.26
C GLY A 142 -24.14 -13.19 1.07
N GLY A 143 -23.77 -12.69 -0.12
CA GLY A 143 -24.59 -12.85 -1.31
C GLY A 143 -24.34 -14.19 -1.97
N GLU A 144 -25.42 -14.93 -2.32
CA GLU A 144 -25.39 -16.24 -3.02
C GLU A 144 -24.68 -16.24 -4.38
N SER A 145 -24.02 -15.16 -4.77
CA SER A 145 -23.35 -14.99 -6.07
C SER A 145 -21.85 -14.78 -5.99
N ALA A 146 -21.21 -14.98 -4.83
CA ALA A 146 -19.78 -14.66 -4.64
C ALA A 146 -18.81 -15.66 -5.31
N VAL A 147 -19.29 -16.69 -6.01
CA VAL A 147 -18.42 -17.69 -6.63
C VAL A 147 -18.16 -17.41 -8.12
N ASP A 148 -18.96 -16.57 -8.80
CA ASP A 148 -18.84 -16.39 -10.26
C ASP A 148 -18.69 -14.94 -10.75
N THR A 149 -18.61 -13.96 -9.86
CA THR A 149 -18.38 -12.60 -10.29
C THR A 149 -17.24 -11.97 -9.49
N VAL A 150 -16.03 -12.37 -9.79
CA VAL A 150 -14.91 -11.42 -9.75
C VAL A 150 -15.35 -10.29 -10.68
N GLY A 151 -15.70 -9.17 -10.07
CA GLY A 151 -16.50 -8.10 -10.66
C GLY A 151 -16.14 -7.75 -12.09
N GLY A 152 -17.13 -7.29 -12.86
CA GLY A 152 -17.02 -6.85 -14.24
C GLY A 152 -16.14 -5.61 -14.49
N GLY A 153 -15.12 -5.39 -13.68
CA GLY A 153 -13.94 -4.58 -14.01
C GLY A 153 -12.99 -5.43 -14.85
N GLU A 154 -12.28 -4.81 -15.79
CA GLU A 154 -11.22 -5.52 -16.51
C GLU A 154 -10.34 -6.25 -15.49
N PRO A 155 -10.03 -7.55 -15.71
CA PRO A 155 -9.25 -8.33 -14.76
C PRO A 155 -7.94 -7.60 -14.51
N MET A 156 -7.55 -7.50 -13.22
CA MET A 156 -6.31 -6.86 -12.81
C MET A 156 -5.16 -7.52 -13.60
N ARG A 157 -4.60 -6.81 -14.57
CA ARG A 157 -3.59 -7.34 -15.50
C ARG A 157 -2.19 -7.37 -14.87
N TRP A 158 -2.09 -7.04 -13.57
CA TRP A 158 -0.83 -7.05 -12.86
C TRP A 158 -0.31 -8.48 -12.69
N ARG A 159 0.94 -8.66 -13.05
CA ARG A 159 1.69 -9.89 -12.79
C ARG A 159 2.63 -9.64 -11.62
N PHE A 160 2.45 -10.43 -10.57
CA PHE A 160 3.28 -10.39 -9.38
C PHE A 160 4.12 -11.67 -9.31
N LYS A 161 5.43 -11.49 -9.08
CA LYS A 161 6.31 -12.58 -8.71
C LYS A 161 6.80 -12.31 -7.30
N ILE A 162 6.39 -13.14 -6.35
CA ILE A 162 6.69 -12.96 -4.92
C ILE A 162 7.62 -14.09 -4.47
N GLY A 163 8.77 -13.72 -3.93
CA GLY A 163 9.76 -14.70 -3.48
C GLY A 163 9.45 -15.28 -2.11
N GLU A 164 9.36 -14.44 -1.10
CA GLU A 164 9.12 -14.84 0.28
C GLU A 164 8.18 -13.87 0.99
N ILE A 165 7.22 -14.40 1.74
CA ILE A 165 6.36 -13.64 2.64
C ILE A 165 6.61 -14.13 4.06
N THR A 166 6.96 -13.24 4.97
CA THR A 166 7.00 -13.50 6.41
C THR A 166 5.87 -12.74 7.09
N ILE A 167 5.18 -13.42 8.00
CA ILE A 167 4.10 -12.87 8.80
C ILE A 167 4.45 -13.14 10.26
N ASP A 168 4.41 -12.11 11.07
CA ASP A 168 4.67 -12.17 12.51
C ASP A 168 3.59 -11.43 13.27
N SER A 169 2.93 -12.10 14.21
CA SER A 169 1.95 -11.52 15.12
C SER A 169 0.77 -10.83 14.43
N VAL A 170 0.16 -11.49 13.43
CA VAL A 170 -1.00 -10.99 12.69
C VAL A 170 -2.25 -11.83 13.00
N ASP A 171 -3.31 -11.17 13.46
CA ASP A 171 -4.63 -11.76 13.62
C ASP A 171 -5.43 -11.65 12.33
N TYR A 172 -5.97 -12.76 11.88
CA TYR A 172 -6.81 -12.84 10.69
C TYR A 172 -8.23 -13.28 11.02
N GLN A 173 -9.22 -12.54 10.57
CA GLN A 173 -10.64 -12.85 10.72
C GLN A 173 -11.35 -12.77 9.37
N LEU A 174 -11.95 -13.86 8.94
CA LEU A 174 -12.74 -13.97 7.73
C LEU A 174 -14.19 -14.28 8.07
N GLN A 175 -15.10 -13.46 7.56
CA GLN A 175 -16.55 -13.58 7.73
C GLN A 175 -17.23 -13.71 6.36
N GLY A 176 -18.49 -14.18 6.36
CA GLY A 176 -19.27 -14.32 5.13
C GLY A 176 -18.98 -15.58 4.34
N LEU A 177 -18.29 -16.57 4.92
CA LEU A 177 -18.16 -17.91 4.36
C LEU A 177 -19.45 -18.72 4.60
N PRO A 178 -19.86 -19.61 3.67
CA PRO A 178 -21.00 -20.51 3.88
C PRO A 178 -20.83 -21.42 5.09
N MET A 179 -19.61 -21.66 5.52
CA MET A 179 -19.25 -22.52 6.66
C MET A 179 -19.16 -21.76 8.01
N GLY A 180 -19.42 -20.44 8.02
CA GLY A 180 -19.31 -19.58 9.20
C GLY A 180 -18.10 -18.67 9.21
N GLU A 181 -17.71 -18.20 10.40
CA GLU A 181 -16.55 -17.33 10.58
C GLU A 181 -15.27 -18.14 10.76
N PHE A 182 -14.19 -17.66 10.17
CA PHE A 182 -12.85 -18.21 10.37
C PHE A 182 -11.99 -17.21 11.14
N HIS A 183 -11.33 -17.68 12.19
CA HIS A 183 -10.42 -16.90 13.01
C HIS A 183 -9.08 -17.62 13.11
N ALA A 184 -7.99 -16.95 12.78
CA ALA A 184 -6.65 -17.48 12.95
C ALA A 184 -5.70 -16.38 13.44
N GLY A 185 -4.98 -16.67 14.51
CA GLY A 185 -3.82 -15.88 14.93
C GLY A 185 -2.56 -16.52 14.34
N MET A 186 -1.78 -15.78 13.59
CA MET A 186 -0.49 -16.23 13.09
C MET A 186 0.62 -15.64 13.96
N GLY A 187 1.25 -16.46 14.81
CA GLY A 187 2.43 -16.04 15.54
C GLY A 187 3.62 -15.81 14.59
N GLU A 188 3.99 -16.82 13.83
CA GLU A 188 5.03 -16.73 12.82
C GLU A 188 4.70 -17.65 11.65
N ALA A 189 4.72 -17.12 10.44
CA ALA A 189 4.55 -17.90 9.21
C ALA A 189 5.51 -17.43 8.13
N ARG A 190 5.98 -18.38 7.31
CA ARG A 190 6.84 -18.10 6.16
C ARG A 190 6.35 -18.86 4.94
N LEU A 191 6.06 -18.14 3.88
CA LEU A 191 5.63 -18.65 2.60
C LEU A 191 6.69 -18.33 1.55
N LYS A 192 6.96 -19.27 0.63
CA LYS A 192 7.98 -19.10 -0.41
C LYS A 192 7.46 -19.51 -1.78
N GLY A 193 7.91 -18.78 -2.82
CA GLY A 193 7.69 -19.13 -4.21
C GLY A 193 6.21 -19.03 -4.62
N ILE A 194 5.67 -17.81 -4.63
CA ILE A 194 4.30 -17.53 -5.09
C ILE A 194 4.40 -16.85 -6.46
N ASP A 195 3.98 -17.53 -7.50
CA ASP A 195 3.92 -17.07 -8.90
C ASP A 195 2.47 -16.84 -9.33
#